data_796b2a657ca38b23fc3981f6c5b46113
#
_entry.id   796b2a657ca38b23fc3981f6c5b46113
#
_cell.length_a   1.000
_cell.length_b   1.000
_cell.length_c   1.000
_cell.angle_alpha   90.00
_cell.angle_beta   90.00
_cell.angle_gamma   90.00
#
_symmetry.space_group_name_H-M   'P 1'
#
loop_
_entity.id
_entity.type
_entity.pdbx_description
1 polymer ?
#
loop_
_entity_poly.entity_id
_entity_poly.type
_entity_poly.pdbx_seq_one_letter_code
_entity_poly.pdbx_strand_id
1 'polypeptide(L)'
;PDAQARKFAVSARDRCDETYDRIRAVRTQRFKYIRNGYPERPHLQPCAYKDNKPTYLAIRDWGKNGKLNELQQRLLLSPNRAPEELYDLKKDPWELKNLADDPKHSKTLLKMRKTLDQWIKETGDRGQKVEPMKMYDSDMKIYMDGQASRGRQERADEIQANVDQMKKWWKEGK
;
A
#
# COMPACT_ATOMS: atom_id res chain seq x y z
N PRO A 1 21.09 -25.62 -11.26
CA PRO A 1 19.72 -25.22 -11.59
C PRO A 1 18.64 -26.14 -11.02
N ASP A 2 18.93 -26.95 -9.97
CA ASP A 2 18.00 -27.93 -9.36
C ASP A 2 17.18 -27.35 -8.19
N ALA A 3 16.98 -26.04 -8.16
CA ALA A 3 16.18 -25.39 -7.12
C ALA A 3 14.70 -25.76 -7.26
N GLN A 4 14.12 -26.36 -6.22
CA GLN A 4 12.68 -26.59 -6.17
C GLN A 4 11.90 -25.26 -6.29
N ALA A 5 10.87 -25.26 -7.13
CA ALA A 5 9.98 -24.11 -7.25
C ALA A 5 9.33 -23.78 -5.87
N ARG A 6 9.35 -22.53 -5.50
CA ARG A 6 8.71 -22.07 -4.25
C ARG A 6 7.20 -22.31 -4.30
N LYS A 7 6.62 -22.81 -3.22
CA LYS A 7 5.17 -23.00 -3.10
C LYS A 7 4.42 -21.67 -3.07
N PHE A 8 5.05 -20.63 -2.52
CA PHE A 8 4.52 -19.26 -2.47
C PHE A 8 5.66 -18.25 -2.34
N ALA A 9 5.34 -17.00 -2.63
CA ALA A 9 6.18 -15.84 -2.35
C ALA A 9 5.41 -14.85 -1.46
N VAL A 10 6.13 -14.11 -0.63
CA VAL A 10 5.56 -13.05 0.22
C VAL A 10 6.12 -11.71 -0.21
N SER A 11 5.28 -10.69 -0.20
CA SER A 11 5.64 -9.29 -0.40
C SER A 11 5.18 -8.47 0.79
N ALA A 12 6.00 -7.51 1.20
CA ALA A 12 5.72 -6.59 2.29
C ALA A 12 5.95 -5.15 1.85
N ARG A 13 5.10 -4.25 2.32
CA ARG A 13 5.27 -2.81 2.22
C ARG A 13 4.92 -2.18 3.55
N ASP A 14 5.79 -1.34 4.08
CA ASP A 14 5.55 -0.57 5.29
C ASP A 14 5.61 0.94 4.98
N ARG A 15 6.80 1.54 4.93
CA ARG A 15 6.99 2.94 4.61
C ARG A 15 7.70 3.11 3.27
N CYS A 16 7.33 4.15 2.52
CA CYS A 16 8.05 4.63 1.35
C CYS A 16 8.13 6.14 1.45
N ASP A 17 9.31 6.68 1.68
CA ASP A 17 9.55 8.08 2.00
C ASP A 17 8.64 8.54 3.16
N GLU A 18 7.85 9.58 2.98
CA GLU A 18 6.90 10.07 3.97
C GLU A 18 5.63 9.21 4.09
N THR A 19 5.34 8.38 3.08
CA THR A 19 4.10 7.60 3.03
C THR A 19 4.21 6.34 3.87
N TYR A 20 3.48 6.28 4.96
CA TYR A 20 3.41 5.09 5.81
C TYR A 20 2.23 4.20 5.42
N ASP A 21 2.49 2.92 5.23
CA ASP A 21 1.49 1.90 4.95
C ASP A 21 1.82 0.61 5.72
N ARG A 22 0.98 -0.39 5.60
CA ARG A 22 1.22 -1.73 6.10
C ARG A 22 0.48 -2.73 5.24
N ILE A 23 1.16 -3.29 4.25
CA ILE A 23 0.60 -4.28 3.33
C ILE A 23 1.43 -5.55 3.39
N ARG A 24 0.77 -6.68 3.44
CA ARG A 24 1.39 -8.00 3.29
C ARG A 24 0.63 -8.79 2.24
N ALA A 25 1.36 -9.43 1.35
CA ALA A 25 0.75 -10.28 0.33
C ALA A 25 1.41 -11.65 0.27
N VAL A 26 0.61 -12.67 0.03
CA VAL A 26 1.06 -14.02 -0.31
C VAL A 26 0.60 -14.34 -1.71
N ARG A 27 1.52 -14.79 -2.56
CA ARG A 27 1.24 -15.21 -3.93
C ARG A 27 1.65 -16.66 -4.12
N THR A 28 0.73 -17.47 -4.59
CA THR A 28 0.97 -18.81 -5.15
C THR A 28 0.96 -18.73 -6.67
N GLN A 29 1.09 -19.87 -7.37
CA GLN A 29 0.94 -19.91 -8.84
C GLN A 29 -0.46 -19.45 -9.30
N ARG A 30 -1.49 -19.66 -8.49
CA ARG A 30 -2.88 -19.37 -8.89
C ARG A 30 -3.52 -18.23 -8.13
N PHE A 31 -3.30 -18.13 -6.82
CA PHE A 31 -3.99 -17.15 -5.98
C PHE A 31 -3.02 -16.13 -5.41
N LYS A 32 -3.50 -14.90 -5.29
CA LYS A 32 -2.85 -13.83 -4.53
C LYS A 32 -3.80 -13.36 -3.45
N TYR A 33 -3.29 -13.28 -2.25
CA TYR A 33 -3.97 -12.72 -1.08
C TYR A 33 -3.20 -11.50 -0.59
N ILE A 34 -3.93 -10.42 -0.28
CA ILE A 34 -3.38 -9.18 0.25
C ILE A 34 -4.10 -8.85 1.55
N ARG A 35 -3.33 -8.45 2.56
CA ARG A 35 -3.84 -7.88 3.81
C ARG A 35 -3.41 -6.42 3.88
N ASN A 36 -4.40 -5.52 3.95
CA ASN A 36 -4.21 -4.09 4.09
C ASN A 36 -4.35 -3.69 5.56
N GLY A 37 -3.30 -3.16 6.16
CA GLY A 37 -3.28 -2.78 7.57
C GLY A 37 -3.95 -1.44 7.87
N TYR A 38 -4.18 -0.63 6.83
CA TYR A 38 -4.86 0.67 6.91
C TYR A 38 -5.91 0.76 5.79
N PRO A 39 -7.02 0.01 5.90
CA PRO A 39 -8.04 -0.04 4.84
C PRO A 39 -8.77 1.29 4.65
N GLU A 40 -8.78 2.17 5.64
CA GLU A 40 -9.39 3.51 5.58
C GLU A 40 -8.56 4.51 4.76
N ARG A 41 -7.38 4.11 4.25
CA ARG A 41 -6.54 4.93 3.37
C ARG A 41 -6.70 4.53 1.91
N PRO A 42 -6.56 5.47 0.97
CA PRO A 42 -6.59 5.17 -0.46
C PRO A 42 -5.38 4.34 -0.90
N HIS A 43 -5.48 3.66 -2.04
CA HIS A 43 -4.31 3.05 -2.68
C HIS A 43 -3.31 4.11 -3.15
N LEU A 44 -3.81 5.18 -3.76
CA LEU A 44 -2.99 6.30 -4.21
C LEU A 44 -2.82 7.32 -3.08
N GLN A 45 -2.08 6.93 -2.04
CA GLN A 45 -1.72 7.83 -0.96
C GLN A 45 -0.81 8.97 -1.46
N PRO A 46 -0.81 10.13 -0.79
CA PRO A 46 0.14 11.21 -1.07
C PRO A 46 1.57 10.71 -0.92
N CYS A 47 2.41 11.02 -1.90
CA CYS A 47 3.83 10.68 -1.88
C CYS A 47 4.57 11.63 -2.82
N ALA A 48 5.33 12.55 -2.25
CA ALA A 48 6.02 13.59 -2.99
C ALA A 48 6.92 13.03 -4.12
N TYR A 49 7.54 11.87 -3.93
CA TYR A 49 8.32 11.21 -5.00
C TYR A 49 7.48 10.85 -6.23
N LYS A 50 6.22 10.45 -6.03
CA LYS A 50 5.32 10.02 -7.11
C LYS A 50 4.49 11.17 -7.66
N ASP A 51 4.01 12.06 -6.79
CA ASP A 51 2.96 13.03 -7.10
C ASP A 51 3.37 14.07 -8.15
N ASN A 52 4.67 14.29 -8.36
CA ASN A 52 5.18 15.14 -9.44
C ASN A 52 5.41 14.40 -10.78
N LYS A 53 5.08 13.11 -10.88
CA LYS A 53 5.24 12.39 -12.16
C LYS A 53 4.05 12.67 -13.08
N PRO A 54 4.26 12.86 -14.39
CA PRO A 54 3.18 13.21 -15.32
C PRO A 54 1.96 12.28 -15.25
N THR A 55 2.18 10.97 -15.08
CA THR A 55 1.10 10.00 -14.98
C THR A 55 0.25 10.23 -13.72
N TYR A 56 0.87 10.49 -12.56
CA TYR A 56 0.13 10.72 -11.32
C TYR A 56 -0.59 12.06 -11.33
N LEU A 57 0.02 13.10 -11.90
CA LEU A 57 -0.62 14.40 -12.11
C LEU A 57 -1.86 14.26 -13.02
N ALA A 58 -1.73 13.53 -14.13
CA ALA A 58 -2.85 13.25 -15.02
C ALA A 58 -3.99 12.47 -14.32
N ILE A 59 -3.67 11.43 -13.56
CA ILE A 59 -4.68 10.64 -12.82
C ILE A 59 -5.44 11.54 -11.83
N ARG A 60 -4.73 12.38 -11.06
CA ARG A 60 -5.36 13.28 -10.10
C ARG A 60 -6.21 14.36 -10.77
N ASP A 61 -5.71 14.94 -11.88
CA ASP A 61 -6.47 15.91 -12.68
C ASP A 61 -7.74 15.27 -13.27
N TRP A 62 -7.60 14.10 -13.89
CA TRP A 62 -8.73 13.38 -14.47
C TRP A 62 -9.77 12.97 -13.41
N GLY A 63 -9.30 12.60 -12.21
CA GLY A 63 -10.19 12.32 -11.09
C GLY A 63 -11.00 13.53 -10.65
N LYS A 64 -10.34 14.69 -10.51
CA LYS A 64 -11.00 15.96 -10.16
C LYS A 64 -12.01 16.41 -11.21
N ASN A 65 -11.73 16.14 -12.48
CA ASN A 65 -12.55 16.56 -13.62
C ASN A 65 -13.57 15.50 -14.09
N GLY A 66 -13.75 14.41 -13.34
CA GLY A 66 -14.69 13.35 -13.66
C GLY A 66 -14.39 12.58 -14.96
N LYS A 67 -13.12 12.57 -15.40
CA LYS A 67 -12.69 11.92 -16.66
C LYS A 67 -12.33 10.45 -16.48
N LEU A 68 -12.23 9.95 -15.24
CA LEU A 68 -11.98 8.55 -14.95
C LEU A 68 -13.27 7.75 -15.02
N ASN A 69 -13.23 6.55 -15.62
CA ASN A 69 -14.36 5.62 -15.55
C ASN A 69 -14.46 5.00 -14.12
N GLU A 70 -15.56 4.30 -13.84
CA GLU A 70 -15.84 3.70 -12.53
C GLU A 70 -14.72 2.77 -12.05
N LEU A 71 -14.18 1.93 -12.94
CA LEU A 71 -13.08 1.03 -12.60
C LEU A 71 -11.81 1.80 -12.18
N GLN A 72 -11.43 2.79 -12.97
CA GLN A 72 -10.29 3.64 -12.69
C GLN A 72 -10.46 4.43 -11.39
N GLN A 73 -11.65 5.00 -11.18
CA GLN A 73 -11.99 5.71 -9.96
C GLN A 73 -11.88 4.79 -8.74
N ARG A 74 -12.45 3.59 -8.82
CA ARG A 74 -12.41 2.60 -7.74
C ARG A 74 -10.99 2.13 -7.42
N LEU A 75 -10.18 1.84 -8.43
CA LEU A 75 -8.83 1.30 -8.23
C LEU A 75 -7.81 2.36 -7.80
N LEU A 76 -7.97 3.60 -8.26
CA LEU A 76 -6.94 4.63 -8.10
C LEU A 76 -7.28 5.64 -7.01
N LEU A 77 -8.55 6.09 -6.94
CA LEU A 77 -8.93 7.23 -6.11
C LEU A 77 -9.99 6.91 -5.06
N SER A 78 -10.37 5.65 -4.88
CA SER A 78 -11.25 5.29 -3.76
C SER A 78 -10.60 5.75 -2.44
N PRO A 79 -11.34 6.44 -1.55
CA PRO A 79 -10.81 6.89 -0.27
C PRO A 79 -10.45 5.73 0.66
N ASN A 80 -11.03 4.56 0.41
CA ASN A 80 -10.83 3.34 1.18
C ASN A 80 -10.44 2.20 0.25
N ARG A 81 -9.83 1.16 0.81
CA ARG A 81 -9.55 -0.11 0.14
C ARG A 81 -10.06 -1.27 0.99
N ALA A 82 -10.23 -2.44 0.40
CA ALA A 82 -10.66 -3.61 1.14
C ALA A 82 -9.60 -3.97 2.22
N PRO A 83 -10.00 -4.39 3.43
CA PRO A 83 -9.05 -4.86 4.46
C PRO A 83 -8.32 -6.13 4.00
N GLU A 84 -8.98 -6.94 3.18
CA GLU A 84 -8.41 -8.15 2.60
C GLU A 84 -8.82 -8.28 1.13
N GLU A 85 -7.90 -8.81 0.35
CA GLU A 85 -8.14 -9.04 -1.07
C GLU A 85 -7.68 -10.44 -1.46
N LEU A 86 -8.46 -11.11 -2.30
CA LEU A 86 -8.13 -12.42 -2.85
C LEU A 86 -8.39 -12.42 -4.35
N TYR A 87 -7.41 -12.83 -5.14
CA TYR A 87 -7.50 -12.88 -6.59
C TYR A 87 -7.15 -14.26 -7.13
N ASP A 88 -7.92 -14.78 -8.09
CA ASP A 88 -7.60 -15.97 -8.89
C ASP A 88 -6.84 -15.53 -10.15
N LEU A 89 -5.52 -15.48 -10.08
CA LEU A 89 -4.65 -14.97 -11.15
C LEU A 89 -4.78 -15.71 -12.48
N LYS A 90 -5.32 -16.93 -12.47
CA LYS A 90 -5.58 -17.68 -13.69
C LYS A 90 -6.82 -17.16 -14.43
N LYS A 91 -7.82 -16.68 -13.68
CA LYS A 91 -9.09 -16.17 -14.24
C LYS A 91 -9.11 -14.66 -14.36
N ASP A 92 -8.39 -13.99 -13.48
CA ASP A 92 -8.31 -12.55 -13.34
C ASP A 92 -6.85 -12.11 -13.17
N PRO A 93 -6.04 -12.12 -14.24
CA PRO A 93 -4.64 -11.74 -14.19
C PRO A 93 -4.42 -10.25 -13.87
N TRP A 94 -5.46 -9.43 -14.03
CA TRP A 94 -5.43 -7.99 -13.75
C TRP A 94 -5.88 -7.62 -12.34
N GLU A 95 -6.28 -8.62 -11.52
CA GLU A 95 -6.68 -8.41 -10.13
C GLU A 95 -7.83 -7.40 -9.97
N LEU A 96 -8.84 -7.50 -10.85
CA LEU A 96 -9.97 -6.57 -10.89
C LEU A 96 -11.13 -6.97 -9.97
N LYS A 97 -11.28 -8.28 -9.70
CA LYS A 97 -12.39 -8.83 -8.92
C LYS A 97 -11.88 -9.42 -7.62
N ASN A 98 -12.06 -8.69 -6.51
CA ASN A 98 -11.77 -9.20 -5.19
C ASN A 98 -12.74 -10.34 -4.81
N LEU A 99 -12.21 -11.49 -4.43
CA LEU A 99 -12.92 -12.70 -4.06
C LEU A 99 -12.93 -12.93 -2.54
N ALA A 100 -12.43 -11.99 -1.73
CA ALA A 100 -12.31 -12.18 -0.28
C ALA A 100 -13.67 -12.42 0.39
N ASP A 101 -14.72 -11.78 -0.11
CA ASP A 101 -16.08 -11.91 0.42
C ASP A 101 -16.93 -12.98 -0.31
N ASP A 102 -16.36 -13.69 -1.29
CA ASP A 102 -17.08 -14.74 -2.00
C ASP A 102 -17.06 -16.06 -1.20
N PRO A 103 -18.22 -16.56 -0.73
CA PRO A 103 -18.29 -17.81 0.06
C PRO A 103 -17.67 -19.01 -0.66
N LYS A 104 -17.68 -19.04 -1.98
CA LYS A 104 -17.07 -20.12 -2.78
C LYS A 104 -15.56 -20.17 -2.63
N HIS A 105 -14.94 -19.09 -2.20
CA HIS A 105 -13.50 -18.96 -2.03
C HIS A 105 -13.05 -18.94 -0.56
N SER A 106 -13.97 -19.10 0.40
CA SER A 106 -13.70 -19.01 1.84
C SER A 106 -12.59 -19.96 2.31
N LYS A 107 -12.59 -21.22 1.83
CA LYS A 107 -11.53 -22.19 2.14
C LYS A 107 -10.15 -21.74 1.62
N THR A 108 -10.10 -21.16 0.43
CA THR A 108 -8.88 -20.62 -0.16
C THR A 108 -8.38 -19.42 0.64
N LEU A 109 -9.27 -18.48 0.96
CA LEU A 109 -8.96 -17.31 1.78
C LEU A 109 -8.36 -17.72 3.14
N LEU A 110 -9.00 -18.64 3.85
CA LEU A 110 -8.51 -19.16 5.14
C LEU A 110 -7.11 -19.80 5.01
N LYS A 111 -6.88 -20.56 3.94
CA LYS A 111 -5.56 -21.16 3.70
C LYS A 111 -4.49 -20.07 3.48
N MET A 112 -4.80 -19.04 2.68
CA MET A 112 -3.86 -17.97 2.39
C MET A 112 -3.58 -17.10 3.62
N ARG A 113 -4.61 -16.82 4.44
CA ARG A 113 -4.45 -16.17 5.77
C ARG A 113 -3.47 -16.93 6.65
N LYS A 114 -3.69 -18.24 6.81
CA LYS A 114 -2.80 -19.11 7.61
C LYS A 114 -1.37 -19.12 7.08
N THR A 115 -1.19 -19.12 5.76
CA THR A 115 0.14 -19.07 5.14
C THR A 115 0.84 -17.76 5.49
N LEU A 116 0.14 -16.62 5.42
CA LEU A 116 0.70 -15.32 5.80
C LEU A 116 1.03 -15.28 7.31
N ASP A 117 0.11 -15.72 8.16
CA ASP A 117 0.29 -15.70 9.61
C ASP A 117 1.48 -16.56 10.05
N GLN A 118 1.64 -17.72 9.41
CA GLN A 118 2.79 -18.60 9.64
C GLN A 118 4.10 -17.91 9.23
N TRP A 119 4.13 -17.28 8.06
CA TRP A 119 5.29 -16.55 7.59
C TRP A 119 5.66 -15.39 8.52
N ILE A 120 4.67 -14.59 8.96
CA ILE A 120 4.88 -13.51 9.93
C ILE A 120 5.53 -14.03 11.21
N LYS A 121 5.02 -15.17 11.73
CA LYS A 121 5.56 -15.82 12.94
C LYS A 121 6.99 -16.33 12.74
N GLU A 122 7.24 -17.03 11.64
CA GLU A 122 8.54 -17.65 11.35
C GLU A 122 9.65 -16.64 11.09
N THR A 123 9.31 -15.53 10.43
CA THR A 123 10.27 -14.47 10.10
C THR A 123 10.42 -13.43 11.20
N GLY A 124 9.53 -13.43 12.21
CA GLY A 124 9.49 -12.38 13.21
C GLY A 124 9.13 -11.02 12.60
N ASP A 125 8.28 -11.00 11.54
CA ASP A 125 7.89 -9.76 10.86
C ASP A 125 7.38 -8.71 11.84
N ARG A 126 8.05 -7.55 11.85
CA ARG A 126 7.78 -6.45 12.77
C ARG A 126 6.84 -5.38 12.20
N GLY A 127 6.39 -5.53 10.97
CA GLY A 127 5.52 -4.53 10.30
C GLY A 127 4.20 -4.25 11.01
N GLN A 128 3.83 -5.08 11.99
CA GLN A 128 2.68 -4.80 12.87
C GLN A 128 2.99 -3.78 13.97
N LYS A 129 4.27 -3.49 14.23
CA LYS A 129 4.68 -2.46 15.20
C LYS A 129 4.81 -1.15 14.44
N VAL A 130 4.00 -0.19 14.84
CA VAL A 130 4.11 1.18 14.33
C VAL A 130 5.48 1.73 14.70
N GLU A 131 6.14 2.37 13.75
CA GLU A 131 7.38 3.11 13.99
C GLU A 131 7.15 4.20 15.03
N PRO A 132 8.06 4.37 16.02
CA PRO A 132 7.93 5.46 16.98
C PRO A 132 7.89 6.82 16.27
N MET A 133 6.91 7.66 16.61
CA MET A 133 6.73 8.98 15.98
C MET A 133 8.01 9.82 15.97
N LYS A 134 8.80 9.75 17.04
CA LYS A 134 10.08 10.46 17.14
C LYS A 134 11.08 10.04 16.02
N MET A 135 11.09 8.76 15.64
CA MET A 135 11.95 8.28 14.56
C MET A 135 11.44 8.76 13.21
N TYR A 136 10.13 8.65 12.98
CA TYR A 136 9.50 9.17 11.78
C TYR A 136 9.78 10.67 11.60
N ASP A 137 9.60 11.46 12.65
CA ASP A 137 9.86 12.92 12.63
C ASP A 137 11.32 13.23 12.32
N SER A 138 12.25 12.50 12.94
CA SER A 138 13.68 12.67 12.70
C SER A 138 14.06 12.39 11.24
N ASP A 139 13.56 11.27 10.68
CA ASP A 139 13.83 10.90 9.30
C ASP A 139 13.23 11.91 8.32
N MET A 140 11.99 12.33 8.58
CA MET A 140 11.31 13.31 7.70
C MET A 140 11.99 14.66 7.74
N LYS A 141 12.48 15.09 8.92
CA LYS A 141 13.27 16.31 9.03
C LYS A 141 14.54 16.24 8.17
N ILE A 142 15.30 15.15 8.28
CA ILE A 142 16.52 14.94 7.48
C ILE A 142 16.19 14.96 5.98
N TYR A 143 15.07 14.34 5.59
CA TYR A 143 14.65 14.30 4.20
C TYR A 143 14.29 15.69 3.66
N MET A 144 13.50 16.47 4.41
CA MET A 144 13.11 17.83 4.05
C MET A 144 14.31 18.78 4.02
N ASP A 145 15.16 18.76 5.04
CA ASP A 145 16.38 19.56 5.10
C ASP A 145 17.29 19.25 3.89
N GLY A 146 17.40 17.99 3.51
CA GLY A 146 18.15 17.56 2.33
C GLY A 146 17.56 18.03 1.00
N GLN A 147 16.25 18.25 0.89
CA GLN A 147 15.65 18.88 -0.29
C GLN A 147 15.90 20.39 -0.29
N ALA A 148 15.67 21.06 0.82
CA ALA A 148 15.86 22.50 0.97
C ALA A 148 17.32 22.92 0.68
N SER A 149 18.29 22.17 1.22
CA SER A 149 19.72 22.46 0.99
C SER A 149 20.16 22.33 -0.48
N ARG A 150 19.38 21.63 -1.30
CA ARG A 150 19.57 21.52 -2.76
C ARG A 150 18.77 22.56 -3.54
N GLY A 151 18.22 23.57 -2.89
CA GLY A 151 17.38 24.61 -3.51
C GLY A 151 15.98 24.13 -3.93
N ARG A 152 15.49 23.02 -3.34
CA ARG A 152 14.20 22.41 -3.68
C ARG A 152 13.19 22.66 -2.55
N GLN A 153 12.97 23.93 -2.18
CA GLN A 153 12.08 24.29 -1.07
C GLN A 153 10.64 23.82 -1.30
N GLU A 154 10.09 24.05 -2.50
CA GLU A 154 8.72 23.57 -2.84
C GLU A 154 8.55 22.07 -2.59
N ARG A 155 9.61 21.30 -2.86
CA ARG A 155 9.60 19.86 -2.61
C ARG A 155 9.60 19.53 -1.11
N ALA A 156 10.33 20.28 -0.31
CA ALA A 156 10.32 20.13 1.14
C ALA A 156 8.94 20.46 1.70
N ASP A 157 8.27 21.49 1.17
CA ASP A 157 6.93 21.90 1.58
C ASP A 157 5.87 20.83 1.21
N GLU A 158 5.97 20.22 0.02
CA GLU A 158 5.12 19.07 -0.37
C GLU A 158 5.28 17.89 0.58
N ILE A 159 6.52 17.56 0.93
CA ILE A 159 6.82 16.48 1.88
C ILE A 159 6.21 16.81 3.24
N GLN A 160 6.36 18.05 3.71
CA GLN A 160 5.76 18.47 4.99
C GLN A 160 4.23 18.30 4.99
N ALA A 161 3.55 18.73 3.93
CA ALA A 161 2.11 18.56 3.80
C ALA A 161 1.69 17.08 3.84
N ASN A 162 2.46 16.19 3.20
CA ASN A 162 2.21 14.75 3.24
C ASN A 162 2.47 14.17 4.64
N VAL A 163 3.52 14.61 5.32
CA VAL A 163 3.82 14.26 6.73
C VAL A 163 2.65 14.64 7.63
N ASP A 164 2.12 15.84 7.49
CA ASP A 164 0.98 16.32 8.27
C ASP A 164 -0.28 15.47 8.01
N GLN A 165 -0.50 15.08 6.75
CA GLN A 165 -1.58 14.16 6.40
C GLN A 165 -1.39 12.77 7.03
N MET A 166 -0.17 12.22 7.05
CA MET A 166 0.12 10.94 7.72
C MET A 166 -0.15 11.04 9.23
N LYS A 167 0.32 12.11 9.88
CA LYS A 167 0.08 12.36 11.30
C LYS A 167 -1.39 12.54 11.63
N LYS A 168 -2.15 13.19 10.76
CA LYS A 168 -3.60 13.31 10.88
C LYS A 168 -4.26 11.94 10.86
N TRP A 169 -3.94 11.08 9.90
CA TRP A 169 -4.48 9.72 9.84
C TRP A 169 -4.14 8.90 11.08
N TRP A 170 -2.92 9.00 11.61
CA TRP A 170 -2.57 8.31 12.85
C TRP A 170 -3.39 8.78 14.05
N LYS A 171 -3.65 10.10 14.18
CA LYS A 171 -4.52 10.64 15.23
C LYS A 171 -5.97 10.16 15.09
N GLU A 172 -6.44 9.94 13.87
CA GLU A 172 -7.77 9.43 13.55
C GLU A 172 -7.88 7.91 13.65
N GLY A 173 -6.79 7.20 13.94
CA GLY A 173 -6.75 5.73 14.00
C GLY A 173 -6.78 5.05 12.63
N LYS A 174 -6.48 5.79 11.58
CA LYS A 174 -6.45 5.32 10.19
C LYS A 174 -5.05 4.92 9.78
#